data_5262a05aab0483695758c8bd2a49df11
#
_entry.id   5262a05aab0483695758c8bd2a49df11
#
_cell.length_a   1.000
_cell.length_b   1.000
_cell.length_c   1.000
_cell.angle_alpha   90.00
_cell.angle_beta   90.00
_cell.angle_gamma   90.00
#
_symmetry.space_group_name_H-M   'P 1'
#
loop_
_entity.id
_entity.type
_entity.pdbx_description
1 polymer ?
#
loop_
_entity_poly.entity_id
_entity_poly.type
_entity_poly.pdbx_seq_one_letter_code
_entity_poly.pdbx_strand_id
1 'polypeptide(L)'
;MGLGRAKLGIKERPKDTPTRQACAAVGQCELMYLYDNLFSEYSLNVAQLLLTKYILLEDRRINVQNALNRIIELGSIPIVNENDTVSIDELELEMGENDSLAANVAVLANADLLIIM
;
A
#
# COMPACT_ATOMS: atom_id res chain seq x y z
N MET A 1 0.39 -9.02 -4.66
CA MET A 1 0.87 -10.06 -5.61
C MET A 1 -0.02 -11.31 -5.65
N GLY A 2 -0.43 -11.89 -4.55
CA GLY A 2 -1.28 -13.10 -4.49
C GLY A 2 -2.59 -12.98 -5.27
N LEU A 3 -3.35 -11.93 -5.03
CA LEU A 3 -4.61 -11.65 -5.75
C LEU A 3 -4.39 -11.48 -7.26
N GLY A 4 -3.34 -10.78 -7.65
CA GLY A 4 -3.01 -10.58 -9.07
C GLY A 4 -2.63 -11.87 -9.78
N ARG A 5 -1.88 -12.75 -9.14
CA ARG A 5 -1.57 -14.08 -9.66
C ARG A 5 -2.84 -14.89 -9.92
N ALA A 6 -3.72 -14.93 -8.95
CA ALA A 6 -5.00 -15.67 -9.07
C ALA A 6 -5.81 -15.14 -10.23
N LYS A 7 -5.94 -13.84 -10.37
CA LYS A 7 -6.69 -13.19 -11.45
C LYS A 7 -6.09 -13.41 -12.83
N LEU A 8 -4.77 -13.47 -12.93
CA LEU A 8 -4.04 -13.75 -14.18
C LEU A 8 -3.90 -15.25 -14.48
N GLY A 9 -4.37 -16.12 -13.61
CA GLY A 9 -4.26 -17.57 -13.80
C GLY A 9 -2.84 -18.12 -13.66
N ILE A 10 -1.93 -17.37 -13.04
CA ILE A 10 -0.53 -17.77 -12.84
C ILE A 10 -0.43 -18.67 -11.61
N LYS A 11 -0.19 -19.96 -11.84
CA LYS A 11 -0.18 -20.98 -10.77
C LYS A 11 1.04 -20.89 -9.85
N GLU A 12 2.23 -20.62 -10.43
CA GLU A 12 3.48 -20.56 -9.68
C GLU A 12 3.86 -19.11 -9.39
N ARG A 13 4.68 -18.93 -8.35
CA ARG A 13 5.22 -17.59 -8.04
C ARG A 13 6.20 -17.17 -9.14
N PRO A 14 5.98 -16.03 -9.82
CA PRO A 14 6.89 -15.56 -10.85
C PRO A 14 8.29 -15.31 -10.27
N LYS A 15 9.30 -15.68 -11.06
CA LYS A 15 10.71 -15.47 -10.67
C LYS A 15 11.25 -14.15 -11.20
N ASP A 16 10.75 -13.71 -12.35
CA ASP A 16 11.18 -12.47 -13.00
C ASP A 16 10.45 -11.25 -12.43
N THR A 17 11.18 -10.15 -12.31
CA THR A 17 10.67 -8.89 -11.74
C THR A 17 9.51 -8.30 -12.54
N PRO A 18 9.54 -8.21 -13.89
CA PRO A 18 8.41 -7.66 -14.63
C PRO A 18 7.09 -8.40 -14.40
N THR A 19 7.10 -9.72 -14.34
CA THR A 19 5.89 -10.51 -14.07
C THR A 19 5.41 -10.32 -12.63
N ARG A 20 6.31 -10.25 -11.66
CA ARG A 20 5.98 -9.94 -10.26
C ARG A 20 5.32 -8.57 -10.14
N GLN A 21 5.87 -7.55 -10.79
CA GLN A 21 5.33 -6.19 -10.82
C GLN A 21 3.95 -6.14 -11.49
N ALA A 22 3.77 -6.83 -12.61
CA ALA A 22 2.48 -6.94 -13.28
C ALA A 22 1.42 -7.61 -12.38
N CYS A 23 1.77 -8.70 -11.69
CA CYS A 23 0.90 -9.35 -10.72
C CYS A 23 0.52 -8.41 -9.56
N ALA A 24 1.48 -7.63 -9.07
CA ALA A 24 1.24 -6.65 -8.01
C ALA A 24 0.26 -5.56 -8.47
N ALA A 25 0.45 -5.03 -9.68
CA ALA A 25 -0.43 -4.02 -10.27
C ALA A 25 -1.87 -4.51 -10.41
N VAL A 26 -2.06 -5.71 -10.98
CA VAL A 26 -3.40 -6.34 -11.09
C VAL A 26 -4.00 -6.62 -9.72
N GLY A 27 -3.20 -7.14 -8.79
CA GLY A 27 -3.63 -7.43 -7.43
C GLY A 27 -4.01 -6.18 -6.63
N GLN A 28 -3.33 -5.06 -6.85
CA GLN A 28 -3.66 -3.80 -6.19
C GLN A 28 -5.03 -3.26 -6.64
N CYS A 29 -5.34 -3.38 -7.92
CA CYS A 29 -6.65 -3.00 -8.44
C CYS A 29 -7.77 -3.82 -7.78
N GLU A 30 -7.59 -5.12 -7.67
CA GLU A 30 -8.55 -6.03 -7.03
C GLU A 30 -8.69 -5.73 -5.53
N LEU A 31 -7.58 -5.47 -4.85
CA LEU A 31 -7.56 -5.12 -3.44
C LEU A 31 -8.37 -3.85 -3.17
N MET A 32 -8.17 -2.81 -3.96
CA MET A 32 -8.91 -1.55 -3.83
C MET A 32 -10.40 -1.73 -4.10
N TYR A 33 -10.76 -2.55 -5.08
CA TYR A 33 -12.15 -2.91 -5.36
C TYR A 33 -12.84 -3.57 -4.15
N LEU A 34 -12.14 -4.52 -3.50
CA LEU A 34 -12.66 -5.18 -2.30
C LEU A 34 -12.87 -4.19 -1.15
N TYR A 35 -11.89 -3.32 -0.89
CA TYR A 35 -12.02 -2.32 0.17
C TYR A 35 -13.12 -1.30 -0.13
N ASP A 36 -13.22 -0.83 -1.36
CA ASP A 36 -14.27 0.11 -1.78
C ASP A 36 -15.66 -0.49 -1.55
N ASN A 37 -15.87 -1.75 -1.95
CA ASN A 37 -17.13 -2.44 -1.72
C ASN A 37 -17.47 -2.58 -0.23
N LEU A 38 -16.50 -2.98 0.59
CA LEU A 38 -16.71 -3.20 2.02
C LEU A 38 -17.03 -1.89 2.76
N PHE A 39 -16.30 -0.83 2.48
CA PHE A 39 -16.50 0.46 3.16
C PHE A 39 -17.70 1.24 2.62
N SER A 40 -18.09 1.04 1.36
CA SER A 40 -19.28 1.67 0.79
C SER A 40 -20.58 1.25 1.48
N GLU A 41 -20.62 0.05 2.05
CA GLU A 41 -21.76 -0.41 2.88
C GLU A 41 -21.98 0.48 4.11
N TYR A 42 -20.93 1.16 4.59
CA TYR A 42 -20.96 2.12 5.69
C TYR A 42 -20.96 3.57 5.23
N SER A 43 -21.16 3.82 3.94
CA SER A 43 -21.11 5.17 3.33
C SER A 43 -19.76 5.86 3.53
N LEU A 44 -18.68 5.09 3.55
CA LEU A 44 -17.31 5.56 3.69
C LEU A 44 -16.55 5.41 2.37
N ASN A 45 -15.80 6.43 2.00
CA ASN A 45 -14.91 6.40 0.86
C ASN A 45 -13.54 5.86 1.27
N VAL A 46 -12.87 5.17 0.35
CA VAL A 46 -11.48 4.76 0.51
C VAL A 46 -10.59 5.56 -0.42
N ALA A 47 -9.33 5.73 -0.02
CA ALA A 47 -8.32 6.40 -0.84
C ALA A 47 -7.07 5.52 -0.90
N GLN A 48 -6.55 5.28 -2.11
CA GLN A 48 -5.32 4.54 -2.29
C GLN A 48 -4.11 5.43 -2.06
N LEU A 49 -3.16 4.93 -1.27
CA LEU A 49 -1.86 5.57 -1.06
C LEU A 49 -0.74 4.54 -1.26
N LEU A 50 -0.02 4.63 -2.37
CA LEU A 50 1.10 3.75 -2.68
C LEU A 50 2.42 4.45 -2.34
N LEU A 51 3.20 3.83 -1.46
CA LEU A 51 4.41 4.40 -0.91
C LEU A 51 5.63 3.59 -1.32
N THR A 52 6.78 4.25 -1.37
CA THR A 52 8.09 3.63 -1.57
C THR A 52 8.95 3.81 -0.32
N LYS A 53 10.06 3.08 -0.20
CA LYS A 53 11.02 3.24 0.90
C LYS A 53 11.61 4.65 1.00
N TYR A 54 11.57 5.40 -0.08
CA TYR A 54 12.04 6.80 -0.13
C TYR A 54 11.13 7.81 0.57
N ILE A 55 9.99 7.37 1.08
CA ILE A 55 9.08 8.22 1.88
C ILE A 55 9.76 8.79 3.15
N LEU A 56 10.83 8.16 3.62
CA LEU A 56 11.59 8.64 4.78
C LEU A 56 12.50 9.82 4.47
N LEU A 57 12.72 10.16 3.19
CA LEU A 57 13.42 11.38 2.80
C LEU A 57 12.55 12.59 3.15
N GLU A 58 13.15 13.58 3.79
CA GLU A 58 12.46 14.70 4.45
C GLU A 58 11.41 15.40 3.56
N ASP A 59 11.77 15.74 2.33
CA ASP A 59 10.88 16.42 1.39
C ASP A 59 9.64 15.57 1.02
N ARG A 60 9.83 14.27 0.85
CA ARG A 60 8.76 13.34 0.48
C ARG A 60 7.87 13.00 1.67
N ARG A 61 8.47 12.92 2.85
CA ARG A 61 7.77 12.67 4.10
C ARG A 61 6.69 13.72 4.37
N ILE A 62 7.01 15.00 4.20
CA ILE A 62 6.06 16.11 4.38
C ILE A 62 4.89 15.98 3.41
N ASN A 63 5.16 15.69 2.14
CA ASN A 63 4.12 15.54 1.13
C ASN A 63 3.17 14.37 1.44
N VAL A 64 3.71 13.23 1.85
CA VAL A 64 2.92 12.06 2.24
C VAL A 64 2.07 12.37 3.47
N GLN A 65 2.65 13.01 4.49
CA GLN A 65 1.94 13.41 5.70
C GLN A 65 0.78 14.36 5.39
N ASN A 66 1.01 15.36 4.55
CA ASN A 66 -0.03 16.31 4.14
C ASN A 66 -1.16 15.61 3.38
N ALA A 67 -0.84 14.72 2.44
CA ALA A 67 -1.83 13.96 1.69
C ALA A 67 -2.64 13.04 2.62
N LEU A 68 -1.98 12.32 3.52
CA LEU A 68 -2.61 11.42 4.48
C LEU A 68 -3.57 12.16 5.40
N ASN A 69 -3.12 13.28 5.99
CA ASN A 69 -3.96 14.11 6.84
C ASN A 69 -5.16 14.66 6.09
N ARG A 70 -4.97 15.10 4.85
CA ARG A 70 -6.06 15.65 4.04
C ARG A 70 -7.10 14.60 3.66
N ILE A 71 -6.68 13.38 3.35
CA ILE A 71 -7.58 12.24 3.11
C ILE A 71 -8.48 12.01 4.34
N ILE A 72 -7.87 11.97 5.52
CA ILE A 72 -8.60 11.77 6.78
C ILE A 72 -9.54 12.93 7.08
N GLU A 73 -9.11 14.18 6.92
CA GLU A 73 -9.96 15.38 7.09
C GLU A 73 -11.16 15.37 6.16
N LEU A 74 -11.03 14.85 4.95
CA LEU A 74 -12.12 14.69 3.99
C LEU A 74 -13.07 13.52 4.30
N GLY A 75 -12.83 12.80 5.40
CA GLY A 75 -13.65 11.66 5.83
C GLY A 75 -13.42 10.39 5.04
N SER A 76 -12.31 10.30 4.32
CA SER A 76 -11.92 9.08 3.58
C SER A 76 -10.95 8.23 4.39
N ILE A 77 -10.98 6.92 4.13
CA ILE A 77 -10.08 5.96 4.79
C ILE A 77 -8.90 5.68 3.88
N PRO A 78 -7.67 6.04 4.27
CA PRO A 78 -6.49 5.73 3.48
C PRO A 78 -6.15 4.24 3.56
N ILE A 79 -6.06 3.61 2.40
CA ILE A 79 -5.56 2.23 2.23
C ILE A 79 -4.13 2.34 1.71
N VAL A 80 -3.18 2.03 2.57
CA VAL A 80 -1.76 2.22 2.28
C VAL A 80 -1.13 0.88 1.89
N ASN A 81 -0.32 0.89 0.85
CA ASN A 81 0.48 -0.25 0.44
C ASN A 81 1.82 0.21 -0.16
N GLU A 82 2.74 -0.71 -0.37
CA GLU A 82 3.98 -0.43 -1.09
C GLU A 82 3.70 -0.28 -2.58
N ASN A 83 4.46 0.60 -3.24
CA ASN A 83 4.42 0.74 -4.69
C ASN A 83 5.36 -0.27 -5.35
N ASP A 84 4.88 -1.50 -5.47
CA ASP A 84 5.64 -2.64 -6.02
C ASP A 84 6.06 -2.45 -7.49
N THR A 85 5.39 -1.56 -8.23
CA THR A 85 5.69 -1.34 -9.66
C THR A 85 6.97 -0.54 -9.88
N VAL A 86 7.44 0.19 -8.88
CA VAL A 86 8.67 0.98 -8.91
C VAL A 86 9.70 0.53 -7.89
N SER A 87 9.41 -0.54 -7.15
CA SER A 87 10.33 -1.18 -6.21
C SER A 87 11.49 -1.85 -6.96
N ILE A 88 12.73 -1.56 -6.58
CA ILE A 88 13.92 -2.20 -7.13
C ILE A 88 14.42 -3.23 -6.14
N ASP A 89 14.52 -4.49 -6.56
CA ASP A 89 14.91 -5.65 -5.75
C ASP A 89 16.27 -5.47 -5.02
N GLU A 90 17.17 -4.69 -5.57
CA GLU A 90 18.51 -4.42 -4.98
C GLU A 90 18.47 -3.63 -3.67
N LEU A 91 17.33 -3.00 -3.35
CA LEU A 91 17.09 -2.29 -2.09
C LEU A 91 16.25 -3.13 -1.11
N GLU A 92 15.97 -4.37 -1.44
CA GLU A 92 15.43 -5.38 -0.53
C GLU A 92 16.47 -5.79 0.53
N LEU A 93 16.98 -4.81 1.27
CA LEU A 93 17.37 -5.07 2.63
C LEU A 93 16.09 -5.49 3.35
N GLU A 94 16.05 -6.75 3.72
CA GLU A 94 15.10 -7.44 4.58
C GLU A 94 14.36 -6.55 5.61
N MET A 95 13.70 -5.51 5.15
CA MET A 95 12.68 -4.85 5.94
C MET A 95 11.45 -5.71 5.74
N GLY A 96 11.30 -6.66 6.63
CA GLY A 96 10.16 -7.54 6.67
C GLY A 96 8.90 -6.74 6.51
N GLU A 97 8.41 -6.80 5.30
CA GLU A 97 6.99 -6.73 4.99
C GLU A 97 6.22 -5.47 5.47
N ASN A 98 4.93 -5.52 5.30
CA ASN A 98 3.98 -4.45 5.61
C ASN A 98 4.02 -3.93 7.06
N ASP A 99 4.56 -4.69 8.01
CA ASP A 99 4.64 -4.28 9.42
C ASP A 99 5.55 -3.06 9.62
N SER A 100 6.69 -3.05 8.93
CA SER A 100 7.60 -1.90 8.96
C SER A 100 6.99 -0.67 8.27
N LEU A 101 6.30 -0.87 7.15
CA LEU A 101 5.55 0.18 6.49
C LEU A 101 4.45 0.71 7.41
N ALA A 102 3.70 -0.18 8.07
CA ALA A 102 2.63 0.18 9.00
C ALA A 102 3.16 1.03 10.17
N ALA A 103 4.31 0.65 10.76
CA ALA A 103 4.93 1.43 11.82
C ALA A 103 5.32 2.85 11.36
N ASN A 104 5.93 2.98 10.17
CA ASN A 104 6.29 4.27 9.59
C ASN A 104 5.04 5.13 9.30
N VAL A 105 4.00 4.54 8.75
CA VAL A 105 2.74 5.24 8.46
C VAL A 105 2.05 5.69 9.74
N ALA A 106 2.06 4.87 10.80
CA ALA A 106 1.50 5.24 12.10
C ALA A 106 2.19 6.51 12.66
N VAL A 107 3.50 6.60 12.55
CA VAL A 107 4.25 7.80 12.94
C VAL A 107 3.87 9.01 12.07
N LEU A 108 3.80 8.82 10.76
CA LEU A 108 3.43 9.90 9.82
C LEU A 108 2.01 10.41 10.05
N ALA A 109 1.10 9.53 10.39
CA ALA A 109 -0.30 9.83 10.68
C ALA A 109 -0.50 10.41 12.09
N ASN A 110 0.55 10.44 12.92
CA ASN A 110 0.45 10.76 14.35
C ASN A 110 -0.64 9.92 15.04
N ALA A 111 -0.63 8.62 14.76
CA ALA A 111 -1.64 7.69 15.27
C ALA A 111 -1.48 7.48 16.78
N ASP A 112 -2.60 7.41 17.48
CA ASP A 112 -2.62 7.12 18.92
C ASP A 112 -2.39 5.65 19.22
N LEU A 113 -2.71 4.77 18.25
CA LEU A 113 -2.60 3.32 18.40
C LEU A 113 -2.29 2.67 17.04
N LEU A 114 -1.39 1.70 17.03
CA LEU A 114 -1.15 0.78 15.93
C LEU A 114 -1.50 -0.64 16.35
N ILE A 115 -2.32 -1.32 15.55
CA ILE A 115 -2.68 -2.72 15.76
C ILE A 115 -2.06 -3.56 14.64
N ILE A 116 -1.26 -4.53 15.00
CA ILE A 116 -0.69 -5.54 14.09
C ILE A 116 -1.41 -6.86 14.33
N MET A 117 -1.89 -7.49 13.24
CA MET A 117 -2.66 -8.72 13.29
C MET A 117 -1.94 -9.86 12.56
#